data_e873cab858b481d893b6a09331693d72
#
_entry.id   e873cab858b481d893b6a09331693d72
#
_cell.length_a   1.000
_cell.length_b   1.000
_cell.length_c   1.000
_cell.angle_alpha   90.00
_cell.angle_beta   90.00
_cell.angle_gamma   90.00
#
_symmetry.space_group_name_H-M   'P 1'
#
loop_
_entity.id
_entity.type
_entity.pdbx_description
1 polymer ?
#
loop_
_entity_poly.entity_id
_entity_poly.type
_entity_poly.pdbx_seq_one_letter_code
_entity_poly.pdbx_strand_id
1 'polypeptide(L)'
;EGLGLRQRGITVSTVGLVRAIDRLSLEGLQVGLTISLHAPDDELRRSLIPTSGGTTIDELIAAGKRYIERCGRRVTFAYALLDRVNDEPEQARALARRIRGIQAHVNLIPYNPTAGPDLRRPSIARVRAFQRELQAAGVNATLRIERGVEIAAACGQLRTDVQRAAAEPIAFMP
;
A
#
# COMPACT_ATOMS: atom_id res chain seq x y z
N GLU A 1 -13.58 29.72 -5.93
CA GLU A 1 -14.35 28.75 -5.10
C GLU A 1 -13.76 27.37 -5.32
N GLY A 2 -13.20 26.74 -4.27
CA GLY A 2 -12.61 25.41 -4.35
C GLY A 2 -13.67 24.32 -4.16
N LEU A 3 -13.28 23.03 -4.27
CA LEU A 3 -14.15 21.86 -4.15
C LEU A 3 -14.78 21.67 -2.76
N GLY A 4 -14.51 22.54 -1.79
CA GLY A 4 -15.05 22.46 -0.42
C GLY A 4 -14.64 21.20 0.36
N LEU A 5 -13.59 20.51 -0.06
CA LEU A 5 -13.14 19.29 0.57
C LEU A 5 -12.52 19.57 1.94
N ARG A 6 -12.95 18.83 2.95
CA ARG A 6 -12.33 18.89 4.28
C ARG A 6 -10.96 18.22 4.21
N GLN A 7 -9.91 18.88 4.72
CA GLN A 7 -8.53 18.34 4.74
C GLN A 7 -8.45 16.91 5.31
N ARG A 8 -9.23 16.62 6.35
CA ARG A 8 -9.30 15.28 6.97
C ARG A 8 -9.89 14.19 6.08
N GLY A 9 -10.59 14.57 5.00
CA GLY A 9 -11.09 13.65 3.99
C GLY A 9 -10.09 13.38 2.87
N ILE A 10 -8.97 14.10 2.83
CA ILE A 10 -7.92 13.93 1.83
C ILE A 10 -6.84 12.98 2.37
N THR A 11 -6.39 12.06 1.54
CA THR A 11 -5.27 11.16 1.86
C THR A 11 -4.22 11.27 0.78
N VAL A 12 -2.98 11.52 1.18
CA VAL A 12 -1.80 11.50 0.32
C VAL A 12 -1.19 10.11 0.39
N SER A 13 -0.97 9.47 -0.75
CA SER A 13 -0.31 8.17 -0.85
C SER A 13 1.08 8.33 -1.47
N THR A 14 2.07 7.63 -0.91
CA THR A 14 3.46 7.70 -1.38
C THR A 14 4.13 6.34 -1.31
N VAL A 15 5.07 6.09 -2.22
CA VAL A 15 5.98 4.93 -2.16
C VAL A 15 7.11 5.14 -1.14
N GLY A 16 7.18 6.32 -0.50
CA GLY A 16 8.14 6.57 0.57
C GLY A 16 9.23 7.58 0.23
N LEU A 17 8.87 8.69 -0.40
CA LEU A 17 9.75 9.84 -0.58
C LEU A 17 9.90 10.57 0.76
N VAL A 18 10.87 10.16 1.59
CA VAL A 18 11.06 10.64 2.98
C VAL A 18 11.10 12.17 3.05
N ARG A 19 11.88 12.83 2.17
CA ARG A 19 11.96 14.30 2.13
C ARG A 19 10.61 14.95 1.83
N ALA A 20 9.78 14.34 0.98
CA ALA A 20 8.45 14.85 0.67
C ALA A 20 7.48 14.66 1.84
N ILE A 21 7.57 13.54 2.56
CA ILE A 21 6.82 13.30 3.80
C ILE A 21 7.17 14.36 4.85
N ASP A 22 8.47 14.62 5.04
CA ASP A 22 8.93 15.63 6.00
C ASP A 22 8.43 17.03 5.62
N ARG A 23 8.50 17.41 4.34
CA ARG A 23 7.94 18.69 3.86
C ARG A 23 6.43 18.77 4.12
N LEU A 24 5.68 17.74 3.72
CA LEU A 24 4.23 17.69 3.95
C LEU A 24 3.88 17.86 5.42
N SER A 25 4.70 17.32 6.34
CA SER A 25 4.48 17.46 7.78
C SER A 25 4.64 18.88 8.31
N LEU A 26 5.29 19.78 7.54
CA LEU A 26 5.52 21.19 7.89
C LEU A 26 4.45 22.13 7.32
N GLU A 27 3.63 21.67 6.39
CA GLU A 27 2.61 22.50 5.71
C GLU A 27 1.39 22.82 6.62
N GLY A 28 1.32 22.32 7.85
CA GLY A 28 0.18 22.54 8.74
C GLY A 28 -1.12 21.88 8.29
N LEU A 29 -1.08 21.01 7.29
CA LEU A 29 -2.25 20.36 6.73
C LEU A 29 -2.70 19.15 7.57
N GLN A 30 -4.01 18.98 7.69
CA GLN A 30 -4.63 17.85 8.42
C GLN A 30 -5.00 16.68 7.49
N VAL A 31 -4.20 16.40 6.48
CA VAL A 31 -4.42 15.30 5.53
C VAL A 31 -4.02 13.94 6.13
N GLY A 32 -4.58 12.85 5.62
CA GLY A 32 -4.12 11.50 5.91
C GLY A 32 -2.85 11.18 5.12
N LEU A 33 -1.94 10.39 5.70
CA LEU A 33 -0.76 9.88 5.00
C LEU A 33 -0.83 8.37 4.89
N THR A 34 -0.67 7.85 3.66
CA THR A 34 -0.51 6.42 3.38
C THR A 34 0.86 6.16 2.77
N ILE A 35 1.62 5.25 3.37
CA ILE A 35 2.94 4.84 2.90
C ILE A 35 2.84 3.41 2.36
N SER A 36 3.21 3.19 1.11
CA SER A 36 3.31 1.87 0.50
C SER A 36 4.53 1.13 1.05
N LEU A 37 4.28 0.11 1.88
CA LEU A 37 5.33 -0.67 2.53
C LEU A 37 5.54 -2.01 1.82
N HIS A 38 4.51 -2.83 1.73
CA HIS A 38 4.38 -4.09 0.98
C HIS A 38 5.34 -5.21 1.38
N ALA A 39 6.28 -4.99 2.30
CA ALA A 39 7.24 -5.99 2.76
C ALA A 39 7.62 -5.78 4.24
N PRO A 40 8.06 -6.83 4.95
CA PRO A 40 8.56 -6.71 6.32
C PRO A 40 10.06 -6.35 6.39
N ASP A 41 10.79 -6.49 5.26
CA ASP A 41 12.23 -6.24 5.13
C ASP A 41 12.55 -5.47 3.85
N ASP A 42 13.76 -4.90 3.82
CA ASP A 42 14.19 -3.99 2.75
C ASP A 42 14.51 -4.72 1.44
N GLU A 43 14.96 -5.98 1.51
CA GLU A 43 15.30 -6.76 0.32
C GLU A 43 14.03 -7.08 -0.48
N LEU A 44 13.04 -7.67 0.19
CA LEU A 44 11.76 -7.96 -0.42
C LEU A 44 11.06 -6.67 -0.88
N ARG A 45 11.16 -5.60 -0.10
CA ARG A 45 10.58 -4.32 -0.49
C ARG A 45 11.17 -3.78 -1.78
N ARG A 46 12.49 -3.83 -1.96
CA ARG A 46 13.17 -3.39 -3.19
C ARG A 46 12.75 -4.22 -4.40
N SER A 47 12.54 -5.53 -4.23
CA SER A 47 12.07 -6.39 -5.32
C SER A 47 10.63 -6.06 -5.74
N LEU A 48 9.75 -5.72 -4.79
CA LEU A 48 8.35 -5.39 -5.05
C LEU A 48 8.16 -3.94 -5.53
N ILE A 49 9.02 -3.01 -5.09
CA ILE A 49 8.94 -1.58 -5.43
C ILE A 49 10.33 -1.10 -5.90
N PRO A 50 10.75 -1.40 -7.12
CA PRO A 50 12.07 -0.98 -7.62
C PRO A 50 12.27 0.54 -7.58
N THR A 51 11.18 1.32 -7.70
CA THR A 51 11.18 2.79 -7.64
C THR A 51 11.36 3.34 -6.23
N SER A 52 11.48 2.49 -5.21
CA SER A 52 11.66 2.92 -3.81
C SER A 52 13.01 3.63 -3.54
N GLY A 53 13.92 3.64 -4.52
CA GLY A 53 15.14 4.46 -4.49
C GLY A 53 16.12 4.13 -3.36
N GLY A 54 16.06 2.93 -2.81
CA GLY A 54 16.94 2.52 -1.69
C GLY A 54 16.49 2.99 -0.31
N THR A 55 15.38 3.69 -0.20
CA THR A 55 14.79 4.07 1.11
C THR A 55 14.44 2.84 1.91
N THR A 56 14.97 2.75 3.13
CA THR A 56 14.75 1.63 4.05
C THR A 56 13.39 1.72 4.76
N ILE A 57 12.91 0.59 5.25
CA ILE A 57 11.67 0.54 6.05
C ILE A 57 11.82 1.36 7.34
N ASP A 58 12.99 1.34 7.96
CA ASP A 58 13.25 2.11 9.18
C ASP A 58 13.22 3.62 8.94
N GLU A 59 13.73 4.09 7.80
CA GLU A 59 13.62 5.50 7.39
C GLU A 59 12.14 5.90 7.14
N LEU A 60 11.34 5.02 6.53
CA LEU A 60 9.91 5.25 6.32
C LEU A 60 9.13 5.33 7.64
N ILE A 61 9.44 4.41 8.55
CA ILE A 61 8.85 4.37 9.87
C ILE A 61 9.20 5.64 10.66
N ALA A 62 10.47 6.06 10.61
CA ALA A 62 10.93 7.29 11.25
C ALA A 62 10.22 8.52 10.65
N ALA A 63 10.07 8.59 9.33
CA ALA A 63 9.33 9.66 8.67
C ALA A 63 7.84 9.66 9.08
N GLY A 64 7.23 8.48 9.16
CA GLY A 64 5.86 8.32 9.65
C GLY A 64 5.68 8.80 11.09
N LYS A 65 6.63 8.49 11.98
CA LYS A 65 6.63 8.99 13.37
C LYS A 65 6.68 10.52 13.42
N ARG A 66 7.61 11.14 12.69
CA ARG A 66 7.71 12.60 12.62
C ARG A 66 6.42 13.24 12.08
N TYR A 67 5.80 12.58 11.08
CA TYR A 67 4.51 13.04 10.55
C TYR A 67 3.42 13.03 11.61
N ILE A 68 3.31 11.94 12.39
CA ILE A 68 2.34 11.81 13.47
C ILE A 68 2.57 12.88 14.55
N GLU A 69 3.83 13.07 14.98
CA GLU A 69 4.22 14.03 16.01
C GLU A 69 3.87 15.48 15.62
N ARG A 70 4.10 15.85 14.35
CA ARG A 70 3.84 17.20 13.84
C ARG A 70 2.39 17.48 13.50
N CYS A 71 1.72 16.53 12.85
CA CYS A 71 0.36 16.71 12.32
C CYS A 71 -0.73 16.18 13.23
N GLY A 72 -0.40 15.36 14.25
CA GLY A 72 -1.37 14.66 15.08
C GLY A 72 -2.25 13.67 14.30
N ARG A 73 -1.85 13.28 13.08
CA ARG A 73 -2.62 12.41 12.20
C ARG A 73 -1.99 11.02 12.14
N ARG A 74 -2.84 9.99 12.27
CA ARG A 74 -2.40 8.60 12.13
C ARG A 74 -1.88 8.32 10.72
N VAL A 75 -0.75 7.60 10.62
CA VAL A 75 -0.20 7.10 9.35
C VAL A 75 -0.81 5.74 9.04
N THR A 76 -1.08 5.49 7.76
CA THR A 76 -1.47 4.17 7.25
C THR A 76 -0.32 3.56 6.48
N PHE A 77 0.05 2.32 6.80
CA PHE A 77 0.93 1.51 5.97
C PHE A 77 0.08 0.62 5.05
N ALA A 78 0.19 0.84 3.75
CA ALA A 78 -0.43 -0.04 2.77
C ALA A 78 0.44 -1.29 2.58
N TYR A 79 -0.18 -2.46 2.62
CA TYR A 79 0.49 -3.74 2.45
C TYR A 79 -0.29 -4.61 1.46
N ALA A 80 0.17 -4.66 0.21
CA ALA A 80 -0.36 -5.56 -0.80
C ALA A 80 0.10 -6.99 -0.49
N LEU A 81 -0.84 -7.88 -0.29
CA LEU A 81 -0.58 -9.29 0.00
C LEU A 81 -0.53 -10.10 -1.30
N LEU A 82 0.59 -10.79 -1.51
CA LEU A 82 0.91 -11.61 -2.67
C LEU A 82 1.12 -13.07 -2.19
N ASP A 83 0.43 -14.02 -2.82
CA ASP A 83 0.51 -15.43 -2.45
C ASP A 83 1.94 -15.95 -2.45
N ARG A 84 2.39 -16.51 -1.33
CA ARG A 84 3.73 -17.10 -1.10
C ARG A 84 4.91 -16.16 -1.34
N VAL A 85 4.67 -14.86 -1.32
CA VAL A 85 5.72 -13.84 -1.46
C VAL A 85 5.88 -13.06 -0.16
N ASN A 86 4.79 -12.48 0.33
CA ASN A 86 4.82 -11.61 1.50
C ASN A 86 3.64 -11.84 2.45
N ASP A 87 3.00 -13.00 2.40
CA ASP A 87 1.76 -13.31 3.12
C ASP A 87 1.92 -14.39 4.21
N GLU A 88 3.17 -14.70 4.61
CA GLU A 88 3.45 -15.65 5.67
C GLU A 88 3.25 -15.05 7.08
N PRO A 89 2.79 -15.84 8.07
CA PRO A 89 2.63 -15.38 9.45
C PRO A 89 3.89 -14.78 10.08
N GLU A 90 5.06 -15.33 9.75
CA GLU A 90 6.37 -14.85 10.19
C GLU A 90 6.64 -13.43 9.71
N GLN A 91 6.23 -13.11 8.49
CA GLN A 91 6.35 -11.78 7.90
C GLN A 91 5.40 -10.78 8.57
N ALA A 92 4.19 -11.22 8.95
CA ALA A 92 3.29 -10.39 9.75
C ALA A 92 3.89 -10.03 11.11
N ARG A 93 4.50 -11.03 11.79
CA ARG A 93 5.19 -10.80 13.07
C ARG A 93 6.40 -9.89 12.91
N ALA A 94 7.18 -10.03 11.84
CA ALA A 94 8.32 -9.16 11.54
C ALA A 94 7.85 -7.71 11.30
N LEU A 95 6.80 -7.50 10.51
CA LEU A 95 6.18 -6.19 10.29
C LEU A 95 5.70 -5.59 11.61
N ALA A 96 4.98 -6.37 12.43
CA ALA A 96 4.46 -5.90 13.70
C ALA A 96 5.57 -5.42 14.65
N ARG A 97 6.72 -6.12 14.70
CA ARG A 97 7.87 -5.68 15.50
C ARG A 97 8.41 -4.33 15.06
N ARG A 98 8.48 -4.07 13.75
CA ARG A 98 9.00 -2.81 13.21
C ARG A 98 8.11 -1.61 13.51
N ILE A 99 6.77 -1.80 13.46
CA ILE A 99 5.81 -0.69 13.66
C ILE A 99 5.26 -0.62 15.10
N ARG A 100 5.82 -1.39 16.02
CA ARG A 100 5.41 -1.37 17.44
C ARG A 100 5.57 0.04 18.03
N GLY A 101 4.56 0.48 18.78
CA GLY A 101 4.59 1.76 19.48
C GLY A 101 4.34 2.98 18.62
N ILE A 102 3.95 2.79 17.34
CA ILE A 102 3.57 3.88 16.46
C ILE A 102 2.05 3.93 16.34
N GLN A 103 1.47 5.11 16.35
CA GLN A 103 0.06 5.34 16.01
C GLN A 103 -0.18 5.07 14.51
N ALA A 104 0.02 3.85 14.09
CA ALA A 104 -0.13 3.44 12.71
C ALA A 104 -1.32 2.50 12.52
N HIS A 105 -1.78 2.45 11.29
CA HIS A 105 -2.76 1.50 10.78
C HIS A 105 -2.15 0.73 9.64
N VAL A 106 -2.40 -0.58 9.55
CA VAL A 106 -2.01 -1.39 8.39
C VAL A 106 -3.25 -1.67 7.55
N ASN A 107 -3.22 -1.23 6.30
CA ASN A 107 -4.25 -1.54 5.32
C ASN A 107 -3.78 -2.72 4.46
N LEU A 108 -4.36 -3.90 4.69
CA LEU A 108 -4.07 -5.13 3.95
C LEU A 108 -4.89 -5.14 2.67
N ILE A 109 -4.20 -5.28 1.54
CA ILE A 109 -4.79 -5.24 0.20
C ILE A 109 -4.44 -6.55 -0.49
N PRO A 110 -5.35 -7.55 -0.54
CA PRO A 110 -5.10 -8.76 -1.32
C PRO A 110 -4.85 -8.40 -2.77
N TYR A 111 -3.76 -8.91 -3.34
CA TYR A 111 -3.40 -8.64 -4.72
C TYR A 111 -4.55 -9.04 -5.67
N ASN A 112 -4.83 -8.17 -6.61
CA ASN A 112 -5.75 -8.48 -7.70
C ASN A 112 -4.91 -8.74 -8.96
N PRO A 113 -4.93 -9.98 -9.52
CA PRO A 113 -4.14 -10.31 -10.70
C PRO A 113 -4.47 -9.38 -11.85
N THR A 114 -3.46 -8.75 -12.42
CA THR A 114 -3.52 -8.05 -13.71
C THR A 114 -2.89 -8.96 -14.74
N ALA A 115 -3.19 -8.75 -16.02
CA ALA A 115 -2.56 -9.49 -17.11
C ALA A 115 -1.04 -9.22 -17.12
N GLY A 116 -0.27 -10.02 -16.43
CA GLY A 116 1.18 -9.88 -16.23
C GLY A 116 1.73 -11.03 -15.37
N PRO A 117 3.03 -11.06 -15.04
CA PRO A 117 3.71 -12.25 -14.56
C PRO A 117 3.11 -12.83 -13.28
N ASP A 118 3.50 -14.05 -12.99
CA ASP A 118 3.17 -15.07 -12.00
C ASP A 118 2.76 -14.68 -10.55
N LEU A 119 2.43 -13.41 -10.29
CA LEU A 119 1.93 -12.99 -8.98
C LEU A 119 0.48 -13.41 -8.79
N ARG A 120 0.19 -14.06 -7.67
CA ARG A 120 -1.13 -14.61 -7.36
C ARG A 120 -1.77 -13.93 -6.17
N ARG A 121 -3.09 -13.91 -6.18
CA ARG A 121 -3.88 -13.48 -5.04
C ARG A 121 -3.78 -14.55 -3.93
N PRO A 122 -3.46 -14.18 -2.69
CA PRO A 122 -3.49 -15.12 -1.58
C PRO A 122 -4.92 -15.57 -1.26
N SER A 123 -5.06 -16.78 -0.73
CA SER A 123 -6.35 -17.25 -0.24
C SER A 123 -6.84 -16.38 0.92
N ILE A 124 -8.16 -16.28 1.08
CA ILE A 124 -8.75 -15.51 2.18
C ILE A 124 -8.31 -16.03 3.56
N ALA A 125 -8.02 -17.33 3.67
CA ALA A 125 -7.52 -17.94 4.90
C ALA A 125 -6.14 -17.40 5.26
N ARG A 126 -5.22 -17.27 4.28
CA ARG A 126 -3.87 -16.70 4.48
C ARG A 126 -3.95 -15.22 4.85
N VAL A 127 -4.77 -14.45 4.12
CA VAL A 127 -5.00 -13.03 4.41
C VAL A 127 -5.50 -12.82 5.85
N ARG A 128 -6.47 -13.63 6.28
CA ARG A 128 -6.99 -13.57 7.66
C ARG A 128 -5.97 -14.04 8.70
N ALA A 129 -5.14 -15.02 8.37
CA ALA A 129 -4.06 -15.46 9.25
C ALA A 129 -3.05 -14.33 9.45
N PHE A 130 -2.60 -13.69 8.39
CA PHE A 130 -1.71 -12.53 8.43
C PHE A 130 -2.32 -11.37 9.26
N GLN A 131 -3.59 -11.07 9.06
CA GLN A 131 -4.30 -10.04 9.83
C GLN A 131 -4.33 -10.37 11.33
N ARG A 132 -4.66 -11.63 11.69
CA ARG A 132 -4.68 -12.06 13.10
C ARG A 132 -3.33 -11.92 13.78
N GLU A 133 -2.22 -12.26 13.10
CA GLU A 133 -0.86 -12.10 13.64
C GLU A 133 -0.55 -10.62 13.95
N LEU A 134 -0.90 -9.70 13.04
CA LEU A 134 -0.75 -8.27 13.28
C LEU A 134 -1.59 -7.81 14.49
N GLN A 135 -2.84 -8.21 14.55
CA GLN A 135 -3.77 -7.84 15.63
C GLN A 135 -3.34 -8.43 16.98
N ALA A 136 -2.88 -9.68 17.01
CA ALA A 136 -2.34 -10.32 18.21
C ALA A 136 -1.09 -9.60 18.74
N ALA A 137 -0.32 -8.96 17.86
CA ALA A 137 0.82 -8.11 18.23
C ALA A 137 0.42 -6.65 18.58
N GLY A 138 -0.88 -6.35 18.66
CA GLY A 138 -1.40 -5.02 19.00
C GLY A 138 -1.41 -4.02 17.84
N VAL A 139 -1.21 -4.48 16.60
CA VAL A 139 -1.24 -3.63 15.41
C VAL A 139 -2.67 -3.54 14.87
N ASN A 140 -3.18 -2.33 14.70
CA ASN A 140 -4.47 -2.11 14.05
C ASN A 140 -4.36 -2.41 12.55
N ALA A 141 -4.97 -3.51 12.10
CA ALA A 141 -4.94 -3.97 10.72
C ALA A 141 -6.35 -4.21 10.18
N THR A 142 -6.67 -3.61 9.03
CA THR A 142 -7.93 -3.85 8.32
C THR A 142 -7.67 -4.45 6.94
N LEU A 143 -8.60 -5.29 6.53
CA LEU A 143 -8.63 -5.87 5.19
C LEU A 143 -9.44 -4.95 4.27
N ARG A 144 -8.83 -4.49 3.21
CA ARG A 144 -9.54 -3.81 2.12
C ARG A 144 -10.18 -4.87 1.22
N ILE A 145 -11.49 -4.99 1.30
CA ILE A 145 -12.27 -5.81 0.37
C ILE A 145 -12.55 -4.94 -0.85
N GLU A 146 -11.94 -5.25 -1.97
CA GLU A 146 -12.25 -4.58 -3.23
C GLU A 146 -13.61 -5.05 -3.73
N ARG A 147 -14.47 -4.10 -4.05
CA ARG A 147 -15.72 -4.35 -4.80
C ARG A 147 -15.38 -4.22 -6.29
N GLY A 148 -15.85 -5.15 -7.10
CA GLY A 148 -15.68 -5.07 -8.55
C GLY A 148 -14.50 -5.89 -9.11
N VAL A 149 -14.00 -6.87 -8.37
CA VAL A 149 -12.99 -7.83 -8.87
C VAL A 149 -13.49 -8.56 -10.13
N GLU A 150 -14.81 -8.80 -10.20
CA GLU A 150 -15.45 -9.48 -11.33
C GLU A 150 -15.47 -8.65 -12.62
N ILE A 151 -15.29 -7.34 -12.54
CA ILE A 151 -15.30 -6.40 -13.67
C ILE A 151 -13.92 -5.76 -13.94
N ALA A 152 -12.84 -6.40 -13.48
CA ALA A 152 -11.46 -5.94 -13.67
C ALA A 152 -11.22 -4.45 -13.27
N ALA A 153 -11.97 -3.93 -12.30
CA ALA A 153 -11.95 -2.52 -11.89
C ALA A 153 -10.81 -2.19 -10.91
N ALA A 154 -9.61 -2.73 -11.11
CA ALA A 154 -8.44 -2.33 -10.32
C ALA A 154 -7.83 -1.03 -10.85
N CYS A 155 -7.23 -0.24 -9.94
CA CYS A 155 -6.55 1.02 -10.28
C CYS A 155 -5.51 0.80 -11.38
N GLY A 156 -5.71 1.40 -12.57
CA GLY A 156 -4.85 1.27 -13.74
C GLY A 156 -5.19 0.13 -14.71
N GLN A 157 -6.03 -0.84 -14.35
CA GLN A 157 -6.40 -1.96 -15.22
C GLN A 157 -7.14 -1.49 -16.50
N LEU A 158 -8.16 -0.66 -16.34
CA LEU A 158 -8.93 -0.11 -17.47
C LEU A 158 -8.03 0.64 -18.46
N ARG A 159 -7.01 1.35 -18.00
CA ARG A 159 -6.07 2.07 -18.86
C ARG A 159 -5.21 1.12 -19.68
N THR A 160 -4.78 0.01 -19.08
CA THR A 160 -3.94 -1.00 -19.74
C THR A 160 -4.73 -1.74 -20.82
N ASP A 161 -5.99 -2.08 -20.55
CA ASP A 161 -6.86 -2.79 -21.49
C ASP A 161 -7.23 -1.90 -22.68
N VAL A 162 -7.52 -0.62 -22.44
CA VAL A 162 -7.76 0.37 -23.51
C VAL A 162 -6.50 0.59 -24.38
N GLN A 163 -5.32 0.66 -23.77
CA GLN A 163 -4.07 0.80 -24.52
C GLN A 163 -3.71 -0.45 -25.33
N ARG A 164 -4.03 -1.65 -24.85
CA ARG A 164 -3.85 -2.90 -25.60
C ARG A 164 -4.83 -3.00 -26.77
N ALA A 165 -6.10 -2.70 -26.56
CA ALA A 165 -7.12 -2.68 -27.63
C ALA A 165 -6.80 -1.64 -28.72
N ALA A 166 -6.18 -0.51 -28.34
CA ALA A 166 -5.74 0.51 -29.31
C ALA A 166 -4.44 0.13 -30.07
N ALA A 167 -3.67 -0.83 -29.55
CA ALA A 167 -2.42 -1.30 -30.17
C ALA A 167 -2.62 -2.52 -31.09
N GLU A 168 -3.80 -3.16 -31.10
CA GLU A 168 -4.10 -4.21 -32.06
C GLU A 168 -4.35 -3.59 -33.45
N PRO A 169 -3.59 -3.98 -34.51
CA PRO A 169 -3.83 -3.47 -35.84
C PRO A 169 -5.21 -3.93 -36.31
N ILE A 170 -6.04 -2.97 -36.75
CA ILE A 170 -7.31 -3.27 -37.39
C ILE A 170 -6.97 -4.12 -38.66
N ALA A 171 -7.24 -5.41 -38.59
CA ALA A 171 -7.13 -6.25 -39.77
C ALA A 171 -8.19 -5.80 -40.79
N PHE A 172 -7.74 -5.08 -41.80
CA PHE A 172 -8.55 -4.87 -42.99
C PHE A 172 -8.76 -6.25 -43.64
N MET A 173 -9.95 -6.78 -43.52
CA MET A 173 -10.37 -7.89 -44.41
C MET A 173 -10.57 -7.35 -45.80
N PRO A 174 -10.09 -8.07 -46.86
CA PRO A 174 -10.21 -7.67 -48.25
C PRO A 174 -11.65 -7.74 -48.74
#